data_244d8254758a057a66b4f3c6103f61cd
#
_entry.id   244d8254758a057a66b4f3c6103f61cd
#
_cell.length_a   1.000
_cell.length_b   1.000
_cell.length_c   1.000
_cell.angle_alpha   90.00
_cell.angle_beta   90.00
_cell.angle_gamma   90.00
#
_symmetry.space_group_name_H-M   'P 1'
#
loop_
_entity.id
_entity.type
_entity.pdbx_description
1 polymer ?
#
loop_
_entity_poly.entity_id
_entity_poly.type
_entity_poly.pdbx_seq_one_letter_code
_entity_poly.pdbx_strand_id
1 'polypeptide(L)'
;MLFTLAALGLPGTSGFVGEFLILMAAFKDNFLVAVLASLGVIIGAAYMLWLYKRVIFGKLINSDLKKMIDLNKSEIFTLSCLAIPTLYFGFYPDPLINTIEVSISDLIDNYNFKIVSIP
;
A
#
# COMPACT_ATOMS: atom_id res chain seq x y z
N MET A 1 14.21 -2.05 3.63
CA MET A 1 13.83 -3.05 2.61
C MET A 1 12.36 -3.45 2.69
N LEU A 2 11.87 -4.02 3.81
CA LEU A 2 10.48 -4.51 3.94
C LEU A 2 9.45 -3.41 3.60
N PHE A 3 9.52 -2.24 4.21
CA PHE A 3 8.57 -1.14 3.96
C PHE A 3 8.66 -0.58 2.53
N THR A 4 9.83 -0.58 1.91
CA THR A 4 9.99 -0.18 0.51
C THR A 4 9.28 -1.16 -0.41
N LEU A 5 9.42 -2.46 -0.14
CA LEU A 5 8.73 -3.52 -0.89
C LEU A 5 7.22 -3.50 -0.64
N ALA A 6 6.79 -3.21 0.60
CA ALA A 6 5.38 -3.04 0.93
C ALA A 6 4.74 -1.83 0.21
N ALA A 7 5.50 -0.74 0.07
CA ALA A 7 5.09 0.44 -0.68
C ALA A 7 5.10 0.24 -2.21
N LEU A 8 5.75 -0.81 -2.69
CA LEU A 8 5.72 -1.25 -4.09
C LEU A 8 4.54 -2.20 -4.41
N GLY A 9 3.71 -2.50 -3.42
CA GLY A 9 2.66 -3.49 -3.60
C GLY A 9 3.18 -4.91 -3.79
N LEU A 10 4.25 -5.31 -3.05
CA LEU A 10 4.73 -6.68 -3.11
C LEU A 10 3.65 -7.66 -2.61
N PRO A 11 3.34 -8.75 -3.35
CA PRO A 11 2.42 -9.78 -2.89
C PRO A 11 2.80 -10.30 -1.50
N GLY A 12 1.81 -10.36 -0.58
CA GLY A 12 2.03 -10.69 0.83
C GLY A 12 2.22 -9.48 1.75
N THR A 13 2.07 -8.27 1.23
CA THR A 13 2.03 -7.04 2.03
C THR A 13 0.66 -6.37 1.93
N SER A 14 0.28 -5.58 2.95
CA SER A 14 -1.00 -4.88 2.98
C SER A 14 -1.18 -3.89 1.81
N GLY A 15 -0.08 -3.31 1.30
CA GLY A 15 -0.10 -2.42 0.14
C GLY A 15 -0.63 -3.09 -1.12
N PHE A 16 -0.17 -4.31 -1.39
CA PHE A 16 -0.64 -5.10 -2.55
C PHE A 16 -2.14 -5.31 -2.54
N VAL A 17 -2.72 -5.66 -1.38
CA VAL A 17 -4.16 -5.92 -1.27
C VAL A 17 -4.97 -4.70 -1.67
N GLY A 18 -4.61 -3.52 -1.18
CA GLY A 18 -5.30 -2.26 -1.52
C GLY A 18 -5.17 -1.90 -3.00
N GLU A 19 -3.96 -1.92 -3.53
CA GLU A 19 -3.70 -1.61 -4.95
C GLU A 19 -4.42 -2.57 -5.89
N PHE A 20 -4.38 -3.87 -5.58
CA PHE A 20 -5.05 -4.90 -6.38
C PHE A 20 -6.57 -4.73 -6.39
N LEU A 21 -7.20 -4.46 -5.22
CA LEU A 21 -8.63 -4.23 -5.13
C LEU A 21 -9.07 -2.98 -5.91
N ILE A 22 -8.29 -1.90 -5.84
CA ILE A 22 -8.56 -0.66 -6.59
C ILE A 22 -8.47 -0.91 -8.09
N LEU A 23 -7.44 -1.62 -8.56
CA LEU A 23 -7.29 -1.97 -9.98
C LEU A 23 -8.42 -2.87 -10.47
N MET A 24 -8.83 -3.85 -9.67
CA MET A 24 -9.98 -4.71 -9.97
C MET A 24 -11.29 -3.92 -10.08
N ALA A 25 -11.52 -2.98 -9.17
CA ALA A 25 -12.69 -2.11 -9.21
C ALA A 25 -12.67 -1.22 -10.46
N ALA A 26 -11.54 -0.58 -10.74
CA ALA A 26 -11.36 0.25 -11.93
C ALA A 26 -11.58 -0.55 -13.23
N PHE A 27 -11.10 -1.81 -13.28
CA PHE A 27 -11.29 -2.67 -14.44
C PHE A 27 -12.76 -3.03 -14.69
N LYS A 28 -13.55 -3.23 -13.62
CA LYS A 28 -14.99 -3.51 -13.73
C LYS A 28 -15.78 -2.30 -14.22
N ASP A 29 -15.34 -1.09 -13.86
CA ASP A 29 -16.02 0.15 -14.23
C ASP A 29 -15.60 0.62 -15.64
N ASN A 30 -14.29 0.76 -15.89
CA ASN A 30 -13.77 1.25 -17.17
C ASN A 30 -12.37 0.70 -17.43
N PHE A 31 -12.24 -0.08 -18.51
CA PHE A 31 -10.98 -0.70 -18.92
C PHE A 31 -9.85 0.33 -19.15
N LEU A 32 -10.16 1.47 -19.77
CA LEU A 32 -9.15 2.50 -20.06
C LEU A 32 -8.61 3.13 -18.78
N VAL A 33 -9.49 3.38 -17.80
CA VAL A 33 -9.09 3.89 -16.48
C VAL A 33 -8.19 2.88 -15.77
N ALA A 34 -8.52 1.59 -15.83
CA ALA A 34 -7.69 0.54 -15.24
C ALA A 34 -6.28 0.47 -15.86
N VAL A 35 -6.19 0.61 -17.19
CA VAL A 35 -4.89 0.64 -17.89
C VAL A 35 -4.06 1.85 -17.45
N LEU A 36 -4.66 3.03 -17.37
CA LEU A 36 -3.95 4.23 -16.92
C LEU A 36 -3.53 4.13 -15.45
N ALA A 37 -4.39 3.56 -14.59
CA ALA A 37 -4.07 3.32 -13.18
C ALA A 37 -2.90 2.33 -13.03
N SER A 38 -2.88 1.25 -13.82
CA SER A 38 -1.78 0.27 -13.79
C SER A 38 -0.43 0.86 -14.22
N LEU A 39 -0.43 1.82 -15.17
CA LEU A 39 0.78 2.57 -15.50
C LEU A 39 1.30 3.37 -14.30
N GLY A 40 0.42 3.94 -13.47
CA GLY A 40 0.79 4.63 -12.24
C GLY A 40 1.53 3.71 -11.27
N VAL A 41 1.05 2.47 -11.10
CA VAL A 41 1.72 1.46 -10.27
C VAL A 41 3.11 1.12 -10.80
N ILE A 42 3.25 0.94 -12.11
CA ILE A 42 4.54 0.63 -12.75
C ILE A 42 5.54 1.78 -12.55
N ILE A 43 5.12 3.03 -12.74
CA ILE A 43 5.96 4.21 -12.53
C ILE A 43 6.34 4.35 -11.06
N GLY A 44 5.38 4.10 -10.15
CA GLY A 44 5.61 4.05 -8.71
C GLY A 44 6.68 3.02 -8.33
N ALA A 45 6.57 1.82 -8.87
CA ALA A 45 7.56 0.77 -8.68
C ALA A 45 8.96 1.18 -9.19
N ALA A 46 9.02 1.78 -10.37
CA ALA A 46 10.28 2.22 -10.97
C ALA A 46 11.01 3.25 -10.09
N TYR A 47 10.33 4.30 -9.61
CA TYR A 47 10.98 5.32 -8.78
C TYR A 47 11.38 4.80 -7.41
N MET A 48 10.57 3.92 -6.80
CA MET A 48 10.90 3.33 -5.50
C MET A 48 12.09 2.39 -5.57
N LEU A 49 12.19 1.56 -6.62
CA LEU A 49 13.35 0.70 -6.85
C LEU A 49 14.61 1.54 -7.14
N TRP A 50 14.46 2.65 -7.86
CA TRP A 50 15.57 3.58 -8.08
C TRP A 50 16.04 4.23 -6.77
N LEU A 51 15.10 4.66 -5.91
CA LEU A 51 15.39 5.16 -4.57
C LEU A 51 16.11 4.11 -3.73
N TYR A 52 15.59 2.88 -3.71
CA TYR A 52 16.17 1.76 -2.98
C TYR A 52 17.59 1.47 -3.41
N LYS A 53 17.85 1.41 -4.73
CA LYS A 53 19.18 1.24 -5.29
C LYS A 53 20.13 2.35 -4.83
N ARG A 54 19.69 3.59 -4.83
CA ARG A 54 20.50 4.74 -4.46
C ARG A 54 20.84 4.78 -2.98
N VAL A 55 19.88 4.42 -2.12
CA VAL A 55 20.05 4.48 -0.66
C VAL A 55 20.83 3.27 -0.14
N ILE A 56 20.54 2.07 -0.61
CA ILE A 56 21.13 0.83 -0.05
C ILE A 56 22.41 0.42 -0.76
N PHE A 57 22.45 0.53 -2.09
CA PHE A 57 23.62 0.15 -2.89
C PHE A 57 24.50 1.35 -3.30
N GLY A 58 24.10 2.58 -2.90
CA GLY A 58 24.87 3.78 -3.16
C GLY A 58 26.22 3.79 -2.43
N LYS A 59 27.25 4.40 -3.02
CA LYS A 59 28.52 4.61 -2.34
C LYS A 59 28.34 5.63 -1.21
N LEU A 60 28.92 5.34 -0.04
CA LEU A 60 29.00 6.26 1.10
C LEU A 60 29.96 7.41 0.77
N ILE A 61 29.39 8.50 0.23
CA ILE A 61 30.16 9.70 -0.15
C ILE A 61 30.31 10.64 1.07
N ASN A 62 29.30 10.66 1.95
CA ASN A 62 29.28 11.57 3.10
C ASN A 62 29.92 10.90 4.32
N SER A 63 30.96 11.54 4.88
CA SER A 63 31.67 11.06 6.07
C SER A 63 30.80 11.03 7.34
N ASP A 64 29.75 11.86 7.41
CA ASP A 64 28.86 11.92 8.58
C ASP A 64 27.99 10.67 8.69
N LEU A 65 27.68 10.01 7.56
CA LEU A 65 26.94 8.75 7.56
C LEU A 65 27.74 7.58 8.17
N LYS A 66 29.07 7.68 8.19
CA LYS A 66 29.94 6.67 8.85
C LYS A 66 29.84 6.71 10.37
N LYS A 67 29.34 7.81 10.95
CA LYS A 67 29.17 8.00 12.39
C LYS A 67 27.78 7.60 12.88
N MET A 68 26.88 7.20 11.97
CA MET A 68 25.54 6.76 12.36
C MET A 68 25.63 5.48 13.18
N ILE A 69 25.01 5.50 14.36
CA ILE A 69 24.90 4.38 15.26
C ILE A 69 23.77 3.46 14.75
N ASP A 70 23.89 2.17 14.93
CA ASP A 70 22.86 1.20 14.58
C ASP A 70 21.61 1.35 15.46
N LEU A 71 20.50 0.78 15.02
CA LEU A 71 19.20 0.90 15.65
C LEU A 71 19.21 0.48 17.13
N ASN A 72 18.59 1.31 17.97
CA ASN A 72 18.40 1.01 19.39
C ASN A 72 17.27 -0.03 19.55
N LYS A 73 17.24 -0.75 20.69
CA LYS A 73 16.21 -1.75 21.01
C LYS A 73 14.78 -1.21 20.92
N SER A 74 14.55 0.03 21.34
CA SER A 74 13.25 0.70 21.24
C SER A 74 12.83 0.95 19.79
N GLU A 75 13.77 1.33 18.93
CA GLU A 75 13.53 1.55 17.50
C GLU A 75 13.22 0.26 16.77
N ILE A 76 13.96 -0.82 17.09
CA ILE A 76 13.70 -2.16 16.56
C ILE A 76 12.29 -2.63 16.97
N PHE A 77 11.89 -2.41 18.23
CA PHE A 77 10.56 -2.77 18.71
C PHE A 77 9.47 -2.01 17.92
N THR A 78 9.62 -0.70 17.76
CA THR A 78 8.66 0.14 17.00
C THR A 78 8.54 -0.32 15.54
N LEU A 79 9.67 -0.57 14.87
CA LEU A 79 9.70 -1.07 13.50
C LEU A 79 9.05 -2.46 13.38
N SER A 80 9.26 -3.33 14.37
CA SER A 80 8.63 -4.65 14.41
C SER A 80 7.11 -4.55 14.58
N CYS A 81 6.64 -3.66 15.47
CA CYS A 81 5.21 -3.39 15.65
C CYS A 81 4.52 -2.90 14.36
N LEU A 82 5.25 -2.23 13.48
CA LEU A 82 4.72 -1.79 12.17
C LEU A 82 4.86 -2.87 11.09
N ALA A 83 5.92 -3.66 11.14
CA ALA A 83 6.19 -4.71 10.16
C ALA A 83 5.21 -5.89 10.26
N ILE A 84 4.88 -6.29 11.50
CA ILE A 84 3.97 -7.42 11.75
C ILE A 84 2.58 -7.17 11.15
N PRO A 85 1.87 -6.05 11.42
CA PRO A 85 0.58 -5.78 10.80
C PRO A 85 0.65 -5.66 9.27
N THR A 86 1.74 -5.09 8.74
CA THR A 86 1.94 -4.95 7.29
C THR A 86 1.94 -6.31 6.58
N LEU A 87 2.59 -7.30 7.18
CA LEU A 87 2.58 -8.67 6.66
C LEU A 87 1.27 -9.40 7.00
N TYR A 88 0.77 -9.25 8.22
CA TYR A 88 -0.46 -9.93 8.64
C TYR A 88 -1.64 -9.57 7.73
N PHE A 89 -1.90 -8.29 7.49
CA PHE A 89 -2.98 -7.84 6.60
C PHE A 89 -2.68 -8.05 5.11
N GLY A 90 -1.43 -8.32 4.76
CA GLY A 90 -1.06 -8.74 3.41
C GLY A 90 -1.48 -10.18 3.09
N PHE A 91 -1.44 -11.07 4.10
CA PHE A 91 -1.86 -12.47 3.97
C PHE A 91 -3.33 -12.69 4.38
N TYR A 92 -3.83 -11.92 5.32
CA TYR A 92 -5.18 -12.06 5.87
C TYR A 92 -5.91 -10.70 5.92
N PRO A 93 -6.41 -10.21 4.78
CA PRO A 93 -7.07 -8.91 4.69
C PRO A 93 -8.52 -8.93 5.22
N ASP A 94 -9.16 -10.10 5.35
CA ASP A 94 -10.57 -10.27 5.69
C ASP A 94 -11.05 -9.45 6.90
N PRO A 95 -10.30 -9.37 8.03
CA PRO A 95 -10.76 -8.60 9.18
C PRO A 95 -10.94 -7.11 8.89
N LEU A 96 -10.10 -6.54 8.01
CA LEU A 96 -10.23 -5.15 7.59
C LEU A 96 -11.37 -4.98 6.60
N ILE A 97 -11.46 -5.85 5.60
CA ILE A 97 -12.50 -5.80 4.56
C ILE A 97 -13.88 -5.94 5.20
N ASN A 98 -14.11 -6.92 6.04
CA ASN A 98 -15.40 -7.15 6.70
C ASN A 98 -15.83 -5.98 7.59
N THR A 99 -14.88 -5.31 8.25
CA THR A 99 -15.18 -4.12 9.08
C THR A 99 -15.65 -2.95 8.23
N ILE A 100 -15.10 -2.78 7.04
CA ILE A 100 -15.40 -1.67 6.14
C ILE A 100 -16.65 -1.96 5.31
N GLU A 101 -16.91 -3.21 4.96
CA GLU A 101 -18.02 -3.65 4.09
C GLU A 101 -19.37 -3.18 4.61
N VAL A 102 -19.63 -3.32 5.91
CA VAL A 102 -20.89 -2.89 6.53
C VAL A 102 -21.11 -1.38 6.34
N SER A 103 -20.09 -0.57 6.59
CA SER A 103 -20.19 0.88 6.44
C SER A 103 -20.34 1.33 4.98
N ILE A 104 -19.73 0.60 4.05
CA ILE A 104 -19.81 0.88 2.62
C ILE A 104 -21.20 0.46 2.09
N SER A 105 -21.73 -0.68 2.49
CA SER A 105 -23.06 -1.13 2.08
C SER A 105 -24.14 -0.15 2.51
N ASP A 106 -24.11 0.31 3.76
CA ASP A 106 -25.03 1.33 4.26
C ASP A 106 -24.95 2.65 3.46
N LEU A 107 -23.74 3.04 3.09
CA LEU A 107 -23.54 4.25 2.29
C LEU A 107 -24.12 4.12 0.88
N ILE A 108 -23.93 2.97 0.24
CA ILE A 108 -24.44 2.67 -1.11
C ILE A 108 -25.97 2.60 -1.08
N ASP A 109 -26.55 1.95 -0.08
CA ASP A 109 -28.00 1.83 0.05
C ASP A 109 -28.66 3.20 0.27
N ASN A 110 -28.07 4.04 1.12
CA ASN A 110 -28.55 5.40 1.31
C ASN A 110 -28.40 6.26 0.04
N TYR A 111 -27.35 6.06 -0.73
CA TYR A 111 -27.16 6.77 -2.00
C TYR A 111 -28.19 6.35 -3.05
N ASN A 112 -28.42 5.05 -3.21
CA ASN A 112 -29.40 4.50 -4.13
C ASN A 112 -30.83 4.94 -3.75
N PHE A 113 -31.18 4.93 -2.46
CA PHE A 113 -32.45 5.41 -1.98
C PHE A 113 -32.69 6.89 -2.33
N LYS A 114 -31.64 7.70 -2.20
CA LYS A 114 -31.72 9.14 -2.51
C LYS A 114 -31.89 9.42 -4.01
N ILE A 115 -31.28 8.61 -4.89
CA ILE A 115 -31.45 8.76 -6.35
C ILE A 115 -32.89 8.35 -6.78
N VAL A 116 -33.41 7.28 -6.23
CA VAL A 116 -34.78 6.78 -6.55
C VAL A 116 -35.84 7.73 -6.02
N SER A 117 -35.55 8.50 -4.99
CA SER A 117 -36.51 9.46 -4.38
C SER A 117 -36.54 10.86 -5.02
N ILE A 118 -35.70 11.11 -6.03
CA ILE A 118 -35.74 12.36 -6.81
C ILE A 118 -36.79 12.16 -7.95
N PRO A 119 -37.89 12.92 -7.98
CA PRO A 119 -38.92 12.79 -9.00
C PRO A 119 -38.46 13.25 -10.37
#